data_494bcf1efdb2965a3513ce1619ade22c
#
_entry.id   494bcf1efdb2965a3513ce1619ade22c
#
_cell.length_a   1.000
_cell.length_b   1.000
_cell.length_c   1.000
_cell.angle_alpha   90.00
_cell.angle_beta   90.00
_cell.angle_gamma   90.00
#
_symmetry.space_group_name_H-M   'P 1'
#
loop_
_entity.id
_entity.type
_entity.pdbx_description
1 polymer ?
#
loop_
_entity_poly.entity_id
_entity_poly.type
_entity_poly.pdbx_seq_one_letter_code
_entity_poly.pdbx_strand_id
1 'polypeptide(L)'
;MSIANAAGEGRRERKKQQTRQALHEAALRLVEEQGLDGTTIEQICQAVDVSPRTFFNYFPSKAAAALKLPESGAGGEVVARFLRARGELVPALCEVVGSSMDEGMDRHRIKQLLIRRPELLPAFSQWMGSVREQLIELAERRAADHDEAVRAVSLVLAAMNVLVHTRTTPDRPGAARLLQALDGLVQVRGARMSDPDSSLEA
;
A
#
# COMPACT_ATOMS: atom_id res chain seq x y z
N MET A 1 1.01 -31.44 20.90
CA MET A 1 0.50 -30.89 19.63
C MET A 1 1.34 -29.68 19.23
N SER A 2 2.04 -29.53 18.19
CA SER A 2 2.65 -30.41 17.22
C SER A 2 3.60 -29.53 16.40
N ILE A 3 4.90 -29.69 16.55
CA ILE A 3 5.97 -29.02 15.77
C ILE A 3 5.82 -29.34 14.26
N ALA A 4 5.23 -30.48 13.93
CA ALA A 4 4.98 -30.91 12.55
C ALA A 4 3.95 -30.03 11.81
N ASN A 5 2.97 -29.43 12.50
CA ASN A 5 1.93 -28.59 11.89
C ASN A 5 2.50 -27.20 11.48
N ALA A 6 3.33 -26.62 12.34
CA ALA A 6 3.99 -25.34 12.06
C ALA A 6 4.98 -25.41 10.88
N ALA A 7 5.67 -26.53 10.70
CA ALA A 7 6.57 -26.73 9.55
C ALA A 7 5.80 -26.91 8.23
N GLY A 8 4.61 -27.51 8.27
CA GLY A 8 3.74 -27.66 7.09
C GLY A 8 3.10 -26.35 6.67
N GLU A 9 2.65 -25.54 7.60
CA GLU A 9 2.09 -24.20 7.36
C GLU A 9 3.16 -23.25 6.78
N GLY A 10 4.35 -23.24 7.33
CA GLY A 10 5.45 -22.44 6.80
C GLY A 10 5.92 -22.84 5.39
N ARG A 11 5.76 -24.12 5.00
CA ARG A 11 6.05 -24.57 3.62
C ARG A 11 4.94 -24.13 2.66
N ARG A 12 3.67 -24.22 3.06
CA ARG A 12 2.53 -23.76 2.25
C ARG A 12 2.59 -22.26 2.01
N GLU A 13 2.87 -21.49 3.03
CA GLU A 13 2.97 -20.03 2.91
C GLU A 13 4.14 -19.64 2.00
N ARG A 14 5.32 -20.23 2.17
CA ARG A 14 6.45 -20.00 1.25
C ARG A 14 6.12 -20.34 -0.19
N LYS A 15 5.44 -21.48 -0.45
CA LYS A 15 5.02 -21.85 -1.80
C LYS A 15 4.00 -20.87 -2.37
N LYS A 16 3.05 -20.38 -1.55
CA LYS A 16 2.09 -19.34 -1.93
C LYS A 16 2.81 -18.06 -2.34
N GLN A 17 3.77 -17.60 -1.55
CA GLN A 17 4.55 -16.39 -1.84
C GLN A 17 5.41 -16.56 -3.11
N GLN A 18 6.04 -17.71 -3.30
CA GLN A 18 6.80 -18.01 -4.53
C GLN A 18 5.92 -17.97 -5.78
N THR A 19 4.74 -18.60 -5.74
CA THR A 19 3.80 -18.59 -6.87
C THR A 19 3.30 -17.17 -7.14
N ARG A 20 2.95 -16.41 -6.10
CA ARG A 20 2.52 -15.00 -6.23
C ARG A 20 3.61 -14.15 -6.87
N GLN A 21 4.88 -14.34 -6.45
CA GLN A 21 6.02 -13.62 -7.01
C GLN A 21 6.25 -13.99 -8.48
N ALA A 22 6.22 -15.27 -8.83
CA ALA A 22 6.39 -15.72 -10.21
C ALA A 22 5.30 -15.17 -11.14
N LEU A 23 4.03 -15.17 -10.70
CA LEU A 23 2.91 -14.57 -11.44
C LEU A 23 3.09 -13.06 -11.65
N HIS A 24 3.54 -12.34 -10.61
CA HIS A 24 3.85 -10.93 -10.72
C HIS A 24 4.96 -10.67 -11.75
N GLU A 25 6.08 -11.39 -11.66
CA GLU A 25 7.23 -11.21 -12.56
C GLU A 25 6.86 -11.51 -14.02
N ALA A 26 6.08 -12.56 -14.25
CA ALA A 26 5.58 -12.89 -15.59
C ALA A 26 4.63 -11.81 -16.13
N ALA A 27 3.68 -11.34 -15.31
CA ALA A 27 2.74 -10.30 -15.69
C ALA A 27 3.45 -8.97 -15.97
N LEU A 28 4.39 -8.56 -15.10
CA LEU A 28 5.17 -7.34 -15.28
C LEU A 28 5.97 -7.38 -16.57
N ARG A 29 6.72 -8.45 -16.80
CA ARG A 29 7.54 -8.61 -18.02
C ARG A 29 6.67 -8.54 -19.28
N LEU A 30 5.58 -9.29 -19.35
CA LEU A 30 4.68 -9.28 -20.51
C LEU A 30 4.04 -7.90 -20.74
N VAL A 31 3.60 -7.21 -19.69
CA VAL A 31 3.06 -5.86 -19.79
C VAL A 31 4.14 -4.87 -20.24
N GLU A 32 5.37 -4.98 -19.75
CA GLU A 32 6.48 -4.12 -20.20
C GLU A 32 6.85 -4.39 -21.67
N GLU A 33 6.75 -5.61 -22.17
CA GLU A 33 7.07 -5.97 -23.56
C GLU A 33 5.97 -5.58 -24.55
N GLN A 34 4.72 -5.88 -24.26
CA GLN A 34 3.62 -5.83 -25.24
C GLN A 34 2.41 -4.99 -24.81
N GLY A 35 2.49 -4.29 -23.66
CA GLY A 35 1.40 -3.48 -23.08
C GLY A 35 0.34 -4.32 -22.38
N LEU A 36 -0.56 -3.62 -21.65
CA LEU A 36 -1.63 -4.29 -20.90
C LEU A 36 -2.60 -5.02 -21.84
N ASP A 37 -3.01 -4.39 -22.94
CA ASP A 37 -3.99 -4.97 -23.88
C ASP A 37 -3.41 -6.16 -24.64
N GLY A 38 -2.13 -6.13 -24.97
CA GLY A 38 -1.43 -7.25 -25.62
C GLY A 38 -1.16 -8.45 -24.70
N THR A 39 -1.28 -8.28 -23.39
CA THR A 39 -1.03 -9.34 -22.40
C THR A 39 -2.32 -10.06 -22.03
N THR A 40 -2.31 -11.40 -22.06
CA THR A 40 -3.44 -12.22 -21.61
C THR A 40 -3.12 -12.98 -20.31
N ILE A 41 -4.16 -13.39 -19.58
CA ILE A 41 -4.01 -14.20 -18.37
C ILE A 41 -3.43 -15.58 -18.71
N GLU A 42 -3.81 -16.13 -19.87
CA GLU A 42 -3.30 -17.40 -20.36
C GLU A 42 -1.79 -17.37 -20.62
N GLN A 43 -1.27 -16.30 -21.20
CA GLN A 43 0.17 -16.10 -21.39
C GLN A 43 0.92 -16.04 -20.06
N ILE A 44 0.36 -15.32 -19.06
CA ILE A 44 0.95 -15.23 -17.72
C ILE A 44 0.95 -16.61 -17.06
N CYS A 45 -0.17 -17.34 -17.14
CA CYS A 45 -0.31 -18.66 -16.58
C CYS A 45 0.65 -19.68 -17.23
N GLN A 46 0.80 -19.64 -18.55
CA GLN A 46 1.73 -20.48 -19.30
C GLN A 46 3.18 -20.22 -18.88
N ALA A 47 3.56 -18.97 -18.65
CA ALA A 47 4.91 -18.60 -18.24
C ALA A 47 5.30 -19.16 -16.85
N VAL A 48 4.31 -19.51 -16.01
CA VAL A 48 4.51 -19.96 -14.62
C VAL A 48 4.03 -21.40 -14.42
N ASP A 49 3.49 -22.03 -15.45
CA ASP A 49 2.91 -23.40 -15.43
C ASP A 49 1.80 -23.54 -14.38
N VAL A 50 0.81 -22.63 -14.43
CA VAL A 50 -0.37 -22.67 -13.56
C VAL A 50 -1.66 -22.50 -14.36
N SER A 51 -2.80 -22.88 -13.79
CA SER A 51 -4.10 -22.67 -14.41
C SER A 51 -4.61 -21.22 -14.22
N PRO A 52 -5.51 -20.71 -15.09
CA PRO A 52 -6.20 -19.42 -14.87
C PRO A 52 -6.94 -19.37 -13.53
N ARG A 53 -7.54 -20.48 -13.09
CA ARG A 53 -8.15 -20.58 -11.76
C ARG A 53 -7.13 -20.33 -10.65
N THR A 54 -5.92 -20.85 -10.81
CA THR A 54 -4.81 -20.60 -9.87
C THR A 54 -4.41 -19.14 -9.88
N PHE A 55 -4.31 -18.50 -11.05
CA PHE A 55 -4.02 -17.07 -11.16
C PHE A 55 -5.02 -16.22 -10.36
N PHE A 56 -6.32 -16.44 -10.53
CA PHE A 56 -7.36 -15.69 -9.85
C PHE A 56 -7.39 -15.89 -8.32
N ASN A 57 -6.75 -16.94 -7.79
CA ASN A 57 -6.54 -17.10 -6.35
C ASN A 57 -5.47 -16.15 -5.79
N TYR A 58 -4.66 -15.49 -6.65
CA TYR A 58 -3.57 -14.60 -6.26
C TYR A 58 -3.80 -13.16 -6.68
N PHE A 59 -4.43 -12.93 -7.83
CA PHE A 59 -4.65 -11.60 -8.38
C PHE A 59 -6.01 -11.50 -9.08
N PRO A 60 -6.76 -10.40 -8.85
CA PRO A 60 -8.08 -10.20 -9.47
C PRO A 60 -7.98 -9.84 -10.97
N SER A 61 -6.80 -9.38 -11.44
CA SER A 61 -6.59 -8.99 -12.83
C SER A 61 -5.13 -9.01 -13.23
N LYS A 62 -4.84 -9.01 -14.53
CA LYS A 62 -3.49 -8.90 -15.09
C LYS A 62 -2.80 -7.58 -14.68
N ALA A 63 -3.55 -6.49 -14.58
CA ALA A 63 -3.03 -5.21 -14.11
C ALA A 63 -2.63 -5.26 -12.62
N ALA A 64 -3.47 -5.88 -11.77
CA ALA A 64 -3.15 -6.09 -10.36
C ALA A 64 -1.89 -6.97 -10.18
N ALA A 65 -1.72 -7.99 -11.03
CA ALA A 65 -0.53 -8.83 -11.04
C ALA A 65 0.72 -8.05 -11.46
N ALA A 66 0.65 -7.27 -12.55
CA ALA A 66 1.77 -6.46 -13.03
C ALA A 66 2.20 -5.39 -12.01
N LEU A 67 1.26 -4.77 -11.32
CA LEU A 67 1.49 -3.77 -10.27
C LEU A 67 1.87 -4.40 -8.92
N LYS A 68 1.77 -5.73 -8.76
CA LYS A 68 1.94 -6.45 -7.48
C LYS A 68 1.05 -5.88 -6.37
N LEU A 69 -0.18 -5.48 -6.71
CA LEU A 69 -1.08 -4.92 -5.71
C LEU A 69 -1.36 -5.95 -4.61
N PRO A 70 -1.25 -5.57 -3.33
CA PRO A 70 -1.65 -6.45 -2.23
C PRO A 70 -3.12 -6.87 -2.38
N GLU A 71 -3.45 -8.03 -1.84
CA GLU A 71 -4.85 -8.31 -1.53
C GLU A 71 -5.37 -7.21 -0.59
N SER A 72 -6.58 -6.73 -0.87
CA SER A 72 -7.18 -5.67 -0.07
C SER A 72 -7.32 -6.15 1.39
N GLY A 73 -6.86 -5.32 2.32
CA GLY A 73 -7.00 -5.52 3.76
C GLY A 73 -5.68 -5.63 4.50
N ALA A 74 -5.61 -4.98 5.65
CA ALA A 74 -4.54 -5.22 6.61
C ALA A 74 -4.66 -6.65 7.15
N GLY A 75 -3.55 -7.35 7.32
CA GLY A 75 -3.54 -8.68 7.91
C GLY A 75 -4.25 -8.72 9.27
N GLY A 76 -4.93 -9.82 9.59
CA GLY A 76 -5.76 -9.90 10.80
C GLY A 76 -5.02 -9.54 12.10
N GLU A 77 -3.72 -9.83 12.20
CA GLU A 77 -2.90 -9.44 13.35
C GLU A 77 -2.68 -7.92 13.42
N VAL A 78 -2.46 -7.26 12.30
CA VAL A 78 -2.30 -5.79 12.22
C VAL A 78 -3.61 -5.11 12.62
N VAL A 79 -4.76 -5.58 12.11
CA VAL A 79 -6.09 -5.12 12.50
C VAL A 79 -6.33 -5.33 14.00
N ALA A 80 -6.02 -6.50 14.53
CA ALA A 80 -6.19 -6.79 15.95
C ALA A 80 -5.30 -5.89 16.83
N ARG A 81 -4.09 -5.58 16.39
CA ARG A 81 -3.19 -4.62 17.05
C ARG A 81 -3.77 -3.22 17.04
N PHE A 82 -4.24 -2.76 15.88
CA PHE A 82 -4.91 -1.47 15.73
C PHE A 82 -6.09 -1.32 16.68
N LEU A 83 -6.97 -2.32 16.74
CA LEU A 83 -8.16 -2.28 17.61
C LEU A 83 -7.82 -2.30 19.13
N ARG A 84 -6.69 -2.89 19.50
CA ARG A 84 -6.22 -2.94 20.91
C ARG A 84 -5.36 -1.74 21.30
N ALA A 85 -4.83 -1.00 20.32
CA ALA A 85 -3.94 0.13 20.58
C ALA A 85 -4.67 1.21 21.38
N ARG A 86 -4.03 1.67 22.45
CA ARG A 86 -4.48 2.84 23.24
C ARG A 86 -3.65 4.02 22.76
N GLY A 87 -4.28 5.13 22.38
CA GLY A 87 -3.60 6.32 21.90
C GLY A 87 -4.32 6.96 20.71
N GLU A 88 -3.67 7.89 20.07
CA GLU A 88 -4.23 8.68 18.98
C GLU A 88 -4.48 7.85 17.72
N LEU A 89 -5.53 8.19 16.99
CA LEU A 89 -6.01 7.46 15.82
C LEU A 89 -4.98 7.47 14.68
N VAL A 90 -4.41 8.65 14.37
CA VAL A 90 -3.48 8.82 13.24
C VAL A 90 -2.19 8.03 13.41
N PRO A 91 -1.48 8.05 14.55
CA PRO A 91 -0.33 7.17 14.77
C PRO A 91 -0.66 5.68 14.63
N ALA A 92 -1.81 5.24 15.14
CA ALA A 92 -2.22 3.84 15.00
C ALA A 92 -2.51 3.45 13.53
N LEU A 93 -3.08 4.34 12.72
CA LEU A 93 -3.24 4.14 11.28
C LEU A 93 -1.88 4.13 10.55
N CYS A 94 -0.93 4.95 10.98
CA CYS A 94 0.44 4.91 10.45
C CYS A 94 1.11 3.56 10.68
N GLU A 95 0.85 2.89 11.82
CA GLU A 95 1.33 1.53 12.06
C GLU A 95 0.70 0.52 11.09
N VAL A 96 -0.60 0.62 10.82
CA VAL A 96 -1.29 -0.24 9.86
C VAL A 96 -0.72 -0.09 8.45
N VAL A 97 -0.63 1.14 7.97
CA VAL A 97 -0.13 1.43 6.61
C VAL A 97 1.37 1.19 6.51
N GLY A 98 2.12 1.52 7.57
CA GLY A 98 3.56 1.34 7.66
C GLY A 98 3.99 -0.12 7.57
N SER A 99 3.28 -1.04 8.24
CA SER A 99 3.58 -2.47 8.14
C SER A 99 3.46 -2.98 6.70
N SER A 100 2.43 -2.56 5.95
CA SER A 100 2.30 -2.91 4.52
C SER A 100 3.41 -2.31 3.66
N MET A 101 4.01 -1.19 4.10
CA MET A 101 5.18 -0.60 3.42
C MET A 101 6.45 -1.43 3.63
N ASP A 102 6.61 -2.01 4.80
CA ASP A 102 7.79 -2.80 5.17
C ASP A 102 7.73 -4.20 4.55
N GLU A 103 6.55 -4.70 4.19
CA GLU A 103 6.32 -5.98 3.50
C GLU A 103 6.72 -5.99 2.00
N GLY A 104 7.36 -4.93 1.49
CA GLY A 104 8.04 -4.96 0.19
C GLY A 104 7.26 -4.40 -0.99
N MET A 105 6.30 -3.51 -0.79
CA MET A 105 5.72 -2.74 -1.90
C MET A 105 6.72 -1.68 -2.38
N ASP A 106 7.36 -1.90 -3.53
CA ASP A 106 8.23 -0.91 -4.18
C ASP A 106 7.40 0.17 -4.89
N ARG A 107 7.05 1.20 -4.15
CA ARG A 107 6.24 2.34 -4.65
C ARG A 107 6.94 3.12 -5.75
N HIS A 108 8.25 3.23 -5.68
CA HIS A 108 9.02 3.91 -6.72
C HIS A 108 8.91 3.17 -8.06
N ARG A 109 9.03 1.84 -8.02
CA ARG A 109 8.84 0.97 -9.19
C ARG A 109 7.40 1.06 -9.74
N ILE A 110 6.39 1.04 -8.86
CA ILE A 110 4.99 1.23 -9.28
C ILE A 110 4.80 2.58 -9.97
N LYS A 111 5.30 3.67 -9.38
CA LYS A 111 5.23 5.01 -9.99
C LYS A 111 5.90 5.04 -11.37
N GLN A 112 7.10 4.49 -11.51
CA GLN A 112 7.79 4.42 -12.79
C GLN A 112 7.02 3.57 -13.81
N LEU A 113 6.42 2.46 -13.38
CA LEU A 113 5.61 1.62 -14.24
C LEU A 113 4.36 2.36 -14.72
N LEU A 114 3.65 3.06 -13.85
CA LEU A 114 2.48 3.87 -14.21
C LEU A 114 2.81 5.01 -15.18
N ILE A 115 4.01 5.61 -15.07
CA ILE A 115 4.47 6.63 -16.02
C ILE A 115 4.72 6.00 -17.40
N ARG A 116 5.35 4.81 -17.46
CA ARG A 116 5.67 4.13 -18.73
C ARG A 116 4.45 3.42 -19.33
N ARG A 117 3.50 3.02 -18.50
CA ARG A 117 2.30 2.23 -18.86
C ARG A 117 1.04 2.86 -18.26
N PRO A 118 0.60 4.01 -18.80
CA PRO A 118 -0.54 4.75 -18.23
C PRO A 118 -1.87 3.97 -18.30
N GLU A 119 -1.97 2.96 -19.15
CA GLU A 119 -3.10 2.03 -19.19
C GLU A 119 -3.33 1.24 -17.89
N LEU A 120 -2.35 1.24 -16.98
CA LEU A 120 -2.48 0.65 -15.64
C LEU A 120 -3.13 1.60 -14.60
N LEU A 121 -3.24 2.90 -14.91
CA LEU A 121 -3.80 3.90 -13.99
C LEU A 121 -5.22 3.58 -13.49
N PRO A 122 -6.17 3.13 -14.33
CA PRO A 122 -7.51 2.80 -13.86
C PRO A 122 -7.50 1.71 -12.78
N ALA A 123 -6.74 0.63 -12.98
CA ALA A 123 -6.63 -0.45 -12.01
C ALA A 123 -5.96 0.00 -10.71
N PHE A 124 -4.94 0.83 -10.79
CA PHE A 124 -4.28 1.40 -9.62
C PHE A 124 -5.22 2.34 -8.85
N SER A 125 -5.96 3.21 -9.54
CA SER A 125 -6.92 4.14 -8.92
C SER A 125 -8.07 3.39 -8.23
N GLN A 126 -8.59 2.34 -8.86
CA GLN A 126 -9.63 1.49 -8.26
C GLN A 126 -9.11 0.81 -6.99
N TRP A 127 -7.90 0.25 -7.03
CA TRP A 127 -7.28 -0.35 -5.86
C TRP A 127 -7.06 0.65 -4.73
N MET A 128 -6.56 1.86 -5.03
CA MET A 128 -6.39 2.93 -4.06
C MET A 128 -7.73 3.34 -3.43
N GLY A 129 -8.82 3.37 -4.22
CA GLY A 129 -10.17 3.60 -3.72
C GLY A 129 -10.58 2.56 -2.68
N SER A 130 -10.41 1.28 -3.01
CA SER A 130 -10.73 0.17 -2.08
C SER A 130 -9.88 0.21 -0.81
N VAL A 131 -8.59 0.53 -0.92
CA VAL A 131 -7.71 0.71 0.26
C VAL A 131 -8.21 1.84 1.15
N ARG A 132 -8.60 2.98 0.56
CA ARG A 132 -9.14 4.12 1.31
C ARG A 132 -10.42 3.75 2.06
N GLU A 133 -11.37 3.10 1.39
CA GLU A 133 -12.62 2.66 1.99
C GLU A 133 -12.38 1.73 3.18
N GLN A 134 -11.54 0.71 3.01
CA GLN A 134 -11.19 -0.22 4.08
C GLN A 134 -10.47 0.44 5.27
N LEU A 135 -9.62 1.43 5.00
CA LEU A 135 -8.97 2.20 6.06
C LEU A 135 -9.99 3.07 6.82
N ILE A 136 -10.99 3.66 6.14
CA ILE A 136 -12.06 4.42 6.78
C ILE A 136 -12.91 3.50 7.66
N GLU A 137 -13.38 2.36 7.14
CA GLU A 137 -14.13 1.36 7.91
C GLU A 137 -13.35 0.87 9.15
N LEU A 138 -12.04 0.69 9.01
CA LEU A 138 -11.19 0.32 10.13
C LEU A 138 -11.07 1.46 11.15
N ALA A 139 -10.88 2.70 10.67
CA ALA A 139 -10.73 3.89 11.50
C ALA A 139 -11.99 4.20 12.31
N GLU A 140 -13.18 4.03 11.72
CA GLU A 140 -14.50 4.22 12.36
C GLU A 140 -14.67 3.39 13.63
N ARG A 141 -13.97 2.27 13.74
CA ARG A 141 -14.01 1.43 14.96
C ARG A 141 -13.37 2.08 16.17
N ARG A 142 -12.65 3.18 15.99
CA ARG A 142 -11.96 3.92 17.04
C ARG A 142 -12.20 5.44 16.99
N ALA A 143 -12.62 5.98 15.88
CA ALA A 143 -12.97 7.39 15.72
C ALA A 143 -14.25 7.73 16.48
N ALA A 144 -14.41 8.99 16.87
CA ALA A 144 -15.62 9.47 17.51
C ALA A 144 -16.79 9.55 16.50
N ASP A 145 -16.50 9.83 15.25
CA ASP A 145 -17.46 9.93 14.15
C ASP A 145 -16.82 9.59 12.79
N HIS A 146 -17.64 9.50 11.75
CA HIS A 146 -17.21 9.25 10.37
C HIS A 146 -16.24 10.32 9.86
N ASP A 147 -16.50 11.57 10.17
CA ASP A 147 -15.68 12.69 9.69
C ASP A 147 -14.26 12.66 10.29
N GLU A 148 -14.12 12.25 11.55
CA GLU A 148 -12.82 12.03 12.17
C GLU A 148 -12.06 10.90 11.45
N ALA A 149 -12.73 9.78 11.17
CA ALA A 149 -12.14 8.66 10.44
C ALA A 149 -11.65 9.09 9.06
N VAL A 150 -12.47 9.82 8.31
CA VAL A 150 -12.13 10.35 6.97
C VAL A 150 -10.92 11.30 7.04
N ARG A 151 -10.91 12.23 8.02
CA ARG A 151 -9.78 13.18 8.21
C ARG A 151 -8.48 12.42 8.54
N ALA A 152 -8.54 11.48 9.47
CA ALA A 152 -7.38 10.70 9.89
C ALA A 152 -6.79 9.89 8.73
N VAL A 153 -7.63 9.17 7.97
CA VAL A 153 -7.19 8.41 6.79
C VAL A 153 -6.62 9.33 5.72
N SER A 154 -7.26 10.49 5.48
CA SER A 154 -6.78 11.46 4.49
C SER A 154 -5.40 12.00 4.83
N LEU A 155 -5.10 12.26 6.11
CA LEU A 155 -3.78 12.66 6.59
C LEU A 155 -2.73 11.57 6.31
N VAL A 156 -3.03 10.31 6.63
CA VAL A 156 -2.09 9.20 6.39
C VAL A 156 -1.83 8.99 4.91
N LEU A 157 -2.86 9.09 4.06
CA LEU A 157 -2.70 9.00 2.60
C LEU A 157 -1.91 10.20 2.03
N ALA A 158 -2.08 11.40 2.59
CA ALA A 158 -1.27 12.56 2.22
C ALA A 158 0.21 12.35 2.58
N ALA A 159 0.51 11.86 3.79
CA ALA A 159 1.86 11.49 4.20
C ALA A 159 2.47 10.42 3.27
N MET A 160 1.70 9.41 2.91
CA MET A 160 2.12 8.40 1.95
C MET A 160 2.47 9.00 0.58
N ASN A 161 1.67 9.95 0.11
CA ASN A 161 1.95 10.66 -1.14
C ASN A 161 3.26 11.46 -1.07
N VAL A 162 3.54 12.13 0.06
CA VAL A 162 4.83 12.81 0.28
C VAL A 162 6.00 11.82 0.15
N LEU A 163 5.91 10.64 0.79
CA LEU A 163 6.97 9.62 0.73
C LEU A 163 7.22 9.06 -0.67
N VAL A 164 6.20 9.01 -1.54
CA VAL A 164 6.36 8.59 -2.95
C VAL A 164 7.11 9.63 -3.78
N HIS A 165 7.06 10.91 -3.39
CA HIS A 165 7.66 12.02 -4.13
C HIS A 165 8.95 12.56 -3.53
N THR A 166 9.30 12.15 -2.30
CA THR A 166 10.54 12.53 -1.63
C THR A 166 11.53 11.36 -1.60
N ARG A 167 12.82 11.68 -1.69
CA ARG A 167 13.88 10.69 -1.48
C ARG A 167 14.02 10.44 0.01
N THR A 168 13.27 9.51 0.55
CA THR A 168 13.42 9.04 1.92
C THR A 168 14.24 7.75 1.92
N THR A 169 15.29 7.72 2.71
CA THR A 169 16.09 6.51 2.94
C THR A 169 15.25 5.47 3.70
N PRO A 170 15.32 4.19 3.32
CA PRO A 170 14.51 3.12 3.96
C PRO A 170 15.08 2.66 5.33
N ASP A 171 15.82 3.50 6.02
CA ASP A 171 16.50 3.21 7.30
C ASP A 171 15.58 3.20 8.52
N ARG A 172 14.30 3.53 8.34
CA ARG A 172 13.28 3.57 9.42
C ARG A 172 12.06 2.75 9.08
N PRO A 173 11.35 2.20 10.09
CA PRO A 173 10.04 1.56 9.91
C PRO A 173 9.05 2.46 9.17
N GLY A 174 8.18 1.87 8.36
CA GLY A 174 7.19 2.58 7.54
C GLY A 174 6.32 3.55 8.33
N ALA A 175 5.87 3.15 9.53
CA ALA A 175 5.11 4.00 10.43
C ALA A 175 5.86 5.27 10.84
N ALA A 176 7.14 5.15 11.22
CA ALA A 176 7.96 6.29 11.61
C ALA A 176 8.19 7.26 10.44
N ARG A 177 8.33 6.75 9.23
CA ARG A 177 8.45 7.58 8.01
C ARG A 177 7.16 8.34 7.71
N LEU A 178 5.99 7.70 7.90
CA LEU A 178 4.69 8.34 7.73
C LEU A 178 4.49 9.48 8.75
N LEU A 179 4.80 9.23 10.02
CA LEU A 179 4.71 10.25 11.07
C LEU A 179 5.63 11.44 10.77
N GLN A 180 6.86 11.20 10.37
CA GLN A 180 7.79 12.26 9.96
C GLN A 180 7.26 13.08 8.76
N ALA A 181 6.64 12.42 7.79
CA ALA A 181 6.02 13.11 6.65
C ALA A 181 4.83 13.97 7.08
N LEU A 182 4.01 13.50 8.04
CA LEU A 182 2.92 14.27 8.64
C LEU A 182 3.43 15.52 9.37
N ASP A 183 4.47 15.38 10.20
CA ASP A 183 5.08 16.51 10.88
C ASP A 183 5.56 17.57 9.89
N GLY A 184 6.18 17.15 8.78
CA GLY A 184 6.59 18.03 7.70
C GLY A 184 5.41 18.78 7.05
N LEU A 185 4.28 18.12 6.83
CA LEU A 185 3.07 18.76 6.30
C LEU A 185 2.50 19.81 7.26
N VAL A 186 2.50 19.52 8.56
CA VAL A 186 2.06 20.47 9.60
C VAL A 186 2.99 21.67 9.68
N GLN A 187 4.31 21.47 9.59
CA GLN A 187 5.28 22.56 9.59
C GLN A 187 5.11 23.51 8.40
N VAL A 188 4.86 23.01 7.19
CA VAL A 188 4.57 23.85 6.00
C VAL A 188 3.35 24.75 6.23
N ARG A 189 2.31 24.23 6.89
CA ARG A 189 1.14 25.02 7.26
C ARG A 189 1.48 26.12 8.29
N GLY A 190 2.29 25.78 9.31
CA GLY A 190 2.67 26.70 10.39
C GLY A 190 3.58 27.84 9.92
N ALA A 191 4.52 27.56 9.02
CA ALA A 191 5.47 28.55 8.52
C ALA A 191 4.82 29.72 7.75
N ARG A 192 3.62 29.54 7.21
CA ARG A 192 2.88 30.61 6.51
C ARG A 192 2.03 31.52 7.42
N MET A 193 1.91 31.19 8.71
CA MET A 193 1.16 32.00 9.67
C MET A 193 2.04 32.90 10.53
N SER A 194 3.35 32.92 10.34
CA SER A 194 4.31 33.65 11.17
C SER A 194 4.86 34.90 10.52
N ASP A 195 4.28 35.43 9.44
CA ASP A 195 4.60 36.81 9.01
C ASP A 195 3.56 37.41 8.08
N PRO A 196 2.85 38.46 8.49
CA PRO A 196 2.70 39.59 7.60
C PRO A 196 2.80 40.97 8.25
N ASP A 197 3.25 41.20 9.47
CA ASP A 197 3.14 42.60 10.00
C ASP A 197 4.24 43.02 10.99
N SER A 198 5.50 42.93 10.62
CA SER A 198 6.56 43.56 11.41
C SER A 198 7.49 44.53 10.63
N SER A 199 7.03 45.10 9.52
CA SER A 199 7.85 46.00 8.71
C SER A 199 7.16 47.29 8.26
N LEU A 200 6.26 47.87 9.09
CA LEU A 200 5.69 49.19 8.81
C LEU A 200 5.68 50.10 10.06
N GLU A 201 6.74 50.13 10.84
CA GLU A 201 7.02 51.23 11.78
C GLU A 201 8.54 51.43 11.89
N ALA A 202 9.08 52.24 11.00
CA ALA A 202 10.30 53.02 11.20
C ALA A 202 10.35 54.17 10.18
#